data_334b404c959667db994126bd8a94b0ef
#
_entry.id   334b404c959667db994126bd8a94b0ef
#
_cell.length_a   1.000
_cell.length_b   1.000
_cell.length_c   1.000
_cell.angle_alpha   90.00
_cell.angle_beta   90.00
_cell.angle_gamma   90.00
#
_symmetry.space_group_name_H-M   'P 1'
#
loop_
_entity.id
_entity.type
_entity.pdbx_description
1 polymer ?
#
loop_
_entity_poly.entity_id
_entity_poly.type
_entity_poly.pdbx_seq_one_letter_code
_entity_poly.pdbx_strand_id
1 'polypeptide(L)'
;DDRGETWERLDGNGLPSGFGFALAIHPRDPDTAWVVPEEGAENRVTSDGRLGVYRTRDAGATWDVRPAYDEAWVAILREDGASDWLDPVGVYVGTQSGSIFVSPDEGETWVEAARHLPPVLSVEVAEWQ
;
A
#
# COMPACT_ATOMS: atom_id res chain seq x y z
N ASP A 1 -12.61 -10.24 -17.71
CA ASP A 1 -11.83 -11.19 -16.90
C ASP A 1 -11.67 -12.51 -17.66
N ASP A 2 -10.46 -12.77 -18.12
CA ASP A 2 -10.09 -13.93 -18.96
C ASP A 2 -9.16 -14.91 -18.19
N ARG A 3 -9.14 -14.82 -16.87
CA ARG A 3 -8.32 -15.66 -15.98
C ARG A 3 -6.81 -15.58 -16.25
N GLY A 4 -6.33 -14.42 -16.68
CA GLY A 4 -4.92 -14.17 -16.91
C GLY A 4 -4.42 -14.58 -18.30
N GLU A 5 -5.31 -14.76 -19.28
CA GLU A 5 -4.91 -14.96 -20.67
C GLU A 5 -4.34 -13.68 -21.28
N THR A 6 -4.84 -12.51 -20.83
CA THR A 6 -4.29 -11.20 -21.20
C THR A 6 -3.90 -10.39 -19.96
N TRP A 7 -2.90 -9.54 -20.13
CA TRP A 7 -2.38 -8.68 -19.07
C TRP A 7 -2.26 -7.25 -19.59
N GLU A 8 -2.78 -6.32 -18.83
CA GLU A 8 -2.62 -4.89 -19.05
C GLU A 8 -1.77 -4.28 -17.97
N ARG A 9 -0.91 -3.36 -18.37
CA ARG A 9 -0.06 -2.61 -17.46
C ARG A 9 -0.80 -1.39 -16.95
N LEU A 10 -0.92 -1.23 -15.63
CA LEU A 10 -1.71 -0.18 -14.98
C LEU A 10 -0.85 0.95 -14.38
N ASP A 11 0.45 0.91 -14.55
CA ASP A 11 1.34 2.00 -14.16
C ASP A 11 1.23 3.19 -15.12
N GLY A 12 1.46 4.39 -14.62
CA GLY A 12 1.37 5.63 -15.42
C GLY A 12 0.05 6.37 -15.32
N ASN A 13 -0.96 5.79 -14.68
CA ASN A 13 -2.26 6.42 -14.45
C ASN A 13 -2.34 7.10 -13.07
N GLY A 14 -1.30 7.88 -12.72
CA GLY A 14 -1.19 8.52 -11.42
C GLY A 14 -0.15 7.88 -10.48
N LEU A 15 0.40 6.70 -10.84
CA LEU A 15 1.52 6.11 -10.10
C LEU A 15 2.85 6.77 -10.48
N PRO A 16 3.73 7.06 -9.49
CA PRO A 16 5.03 7.66 -9.75
C PRO A 16 6.03 6.67 -10.35
N SER A 17 5.81 5.38 -10.17
CA SER A 17 6.61 4.30 -10.75
C SER A 17 5.78 3.04 -10.97
N GLY A 18 6.24 2.16 -11.84
CA GLY A 18 5.68 0.83 -12.04
C GLY A 18 6.38 -0.25 -11.19
N PHE A 19 7.10 0.14 -10.14
CA PHE A 19 7.80 -0.75 -9.25
C PHE A 19 7.29 -0.61 -7.81
N GLY A 20 7.15 -1.71 -7.10
CA GLY A 20 6.72 -1.78 -5.71
C GLY A 20 6.28 -3.19 -5.37
N PHE A 21 6.11 -3.49 -4.10
CA PHE A 21 5.77 -4.82 -3.64
C PHE A 21 4.49 -4.89 -2.81
N ALA A 22 4.28 -3.91 -1.92
CA ALA A 22 3.12 -3.93 -1.04
C ALA A 22 1.84 -3.70 -1.85
N LEU A 23 0.91 -4.62 -1.72
CA LEU A 23 -0.41 -4.60 -2.35
C LEU A 23 -1.45 -5.04 -1.33
N ALA A 24 -2.42 -4.20 -1.05
CA ALA A 24 -3.63 -4.57 -0.33
C ALA A 24 -4.85 -4.48 -1.26
N ILE A 25 -5.77 -5.42 -1.15
CA ILE A 25 -6.97 -5.49 -1.99
C ILE A 25 -8.19 -5.35 -1.10
N HIS A 26 -9.16 -4.54 -1.53
CA HIS A 26 -10.40 -4.38 -0.80
C HIS A 26 -11.20 -5.69 -0.78
N PRO A 27 -11.63 -6.19 0.40
CA PRO A 27 -12.19 -7.53 0.52
C PRO A 27 -13.57 -7.70 -0.11
N ARG A 28 -14.30 -6.59 -0.35
CA ARG A 28 -15.66 -6.58 -0.88
C ARG A 28 -15.82 -5.85 -2.21
N ASP A 29 -14.79 -5.11 -2.64
CA ASP A 29 -14.80 -4.33 -3.87
C ASP A 29 -13.57 -4.68 -4.73
N PRO A 30 -13.74 -5.46 -5.80
CA PRO A 30 -12.62 -5.91 -6.63
C PRO A 30 -11.95 -4.78 -7.43
N ASP A 31 -12.58 -3.62 -7.54
CA ASP A 31 -12.05 -2.47 -8.27
C ASP A 31 -11.20 -1.56 -7.38
N THR A 32 -11.20 -1.81 -6.06
CA THR A 32 -10.44 -1.02 -5.08
C THR A 32 -9.22 -1.78 -4.57
N ALA A 33 -8.05 -1.13 -4.67
CA ALA A 33 -6.77 -1.65 -4.15
C ALA A 33 -5.85 -0.51 -3.73
N TRP A 34 -4.85 -0.86 -2.90
CA TRP A 34 -3.80 0.06 -2.43
C TRP A 34 -2.43 -0.51 -2.74
N VAL A 35 -1.53 0.34 -3.22
CA VAL A 35 -0.14 -0.01 -3.50
C VAL A 35 0.80 1.03 -2.90
N VAL A 36 2.02 0.62 -2.60
CA VAL A 36 3.11 1.53 -2.23
C VAL A 36 4.20 1.44 -3.28
N PRO A 37 4.27 2.39 -4.21
CA PRO A 37 5.32 2.44 -5.21
C PRO A 37 6.68 2.81 -4.60
N GLU A 38 7.73 2.21 -5.13
CA GLU A 38 9.13 2.51 -4.85
C GLU A 38 9.80 3.05 -6.12
N GLU A 39 10.96 3.71 -5.99
CA GLU A 39 11.66 4.31 -7.15
C GLU A 39 12.07 3.28 -8.19
N GLY A 40 12.54 2.12 -7.75
CA GLY A 40 12.94 1.05 -8.67
C GLY A 40 13.70 -0.09 -8.01
N ALA A 41 14.03 -1.10 -8.80
CA ALA A 41 14.69 -2.31 -8.31
C ALA A 41 16.08 -2.08 -7.71
N GLU A 42 16.79 -1.05 -8.20
CA GLU A 42 18.13 -0.69 -7.72
C GLU A 42 18.07 0.29 -6.53
N ASN A 43 16.98 1.05 -6.42
CA ASN A 43 16.78 2.01 -5.36
C ASN A 43 15.40 1.76 -4.71
N ARG A 44 15.36 0.80 -3.81
CA ARG A 44 14.12 0.33 -3.15
C ARG A 44 13.75 1.22 -1.99
N VAL A 45 13.35 2.43 -2.31
CA VAL A 45 12.83 3.41 -1.36
C VAL A 45 11.55 4.01 -1.93
N THR A 46 10.73 4.53 -1.04
CA THR A 46 9.49 5.23 -1.41
C THR A 46 9.77 6.36 -2.38
N SER A 47 8.90 6.55 -3.35
CA SER A 47 9.04 7.58 -4.36
C SER A 47 9.07 8.97 -3.72
N ASP A 48 10.00 9.82 -4.18
CA ASP A 48 10.23 11.17 -3.68
C ASP A 48 10.49 11.27 -2.15
N GLY A 49 10.92 10.17 -1.52
CA GLY A 49 11.16 10.12 -0.08
C GLY A 49 9.91 10.35 0.77
N ARG A 50 8.75 10.02 0.25
CA ARG A 50 7.46 10.12 0.94
C ARG A 50 6.78 8.78 0.97
N LEU A 51 6.24 8.40 2.10
CA LEU A 51 5.37 7.23 2.17
C LEU A 51 4.00 7.61 1.60
N GLY A 52 3.85 7.41 0.30
CA GLY A 52 2.59 7.56 -0.42
C GLY A 52 1.93 6.20 -0.60
N VAL A 53 0.76 6.00 -0.03
CA VAL A 53 -0.11 4.88 -0.37
C VAL A 53 -1.02 5.34 -1.50
N TYR A 54 -0.99 4.64 -2.62
CA TYR A 54 -1.80 4.96 -3.79
C TYR A 54 -3.00 4.04 -3.84
N ARG A 55 -4.18 4.64 -3.98
CA ARG A 55 -5.44 3.91 -4.05
C ARG A 55 -6.04 4.03 -5.44
N THR A 56 -6.53 2.92 -5.96
CA THR A 56 -7.49 2.88 -7.08
C THR A 56 -8.87 2.51 -6.56
N ARG A 57 -9.92 2.96 -7.27
CA ARG A 57 -11.33 2.55 -7.11
C ARG A 57 -11.98 2.22 -8.44
N ASP A 58 -11.18 2.06 -9.47
CA ASP A 58 -11.61 1.82 -10.85
C ASP A 58 -10.72 0.79 -11.55
N ALA A 59 -10.33 -0.23 -10.81
CA ALA A 59 -9.49 -1.34 -11.27
C ALA A 59 -8.16 -0.88 -11.90
N GLY A 60 -7.56 0.21 -11.38
CA GLY A 60 -6.27 0.72 -11.82
C GLY A 60 -6.33 1.70 -13.01
N ALA A 61 -7.53 2.10 -13.44
CA ALA A 61 -7.66 3.12 -14.48
C ALA A 61 -7.16 4.49 -13.99
N THR A 62 -7.32 4.79 -12.70
CA THR A 62 -6.72 5.95 -12.04
C THR A 62 -6.18 5.60 -10.65
N TRP A 63 -5.19 6.35 -10.19
CA TRP A 63 -4.59 6.19 -8.88
C TRP A 63 -4.50 7.52 -8.17
N ASP A 64 -5.01 7.57 -6.94
CA ASP A 64 -4.94 8.72 -6.04
C ASP A 64 -3.90 8.49 -4.95
N VAL A 65 -2.98 9.45 -4.76
CA VAL A 65 -2.06 9.39 -3.64
C VAL A 65 -2.78 9.68 -2.32
N ARG A 66 -2.51 8.84 -1.33
CA ARG A 66 -2.95 9.00 0.06
C ARG A 66 -1.70 9.11 0.93
N PRO A 67 -1.17 10.33 1.16
CA PRO A 67 0.08 10.50 1.86
C PRO A 67 -0.05 10.00 3.30
N ALA A 68 0.76 9.01 3.66
CA ALA A 68 0.81 8.47 5.01
C ALA A 68 1.85 9.17 5.88
N TYR A 69 2.99 9.56 5.29
CA TYR A 69 4.06 10.22 6.02
C TYR A 69 5.01 10.97 5.08
N ASP A 70 5.39 12.18 5.43
CA ASP A 70 6.42 12.96 4.75
C ASP A 70 7.83 12.59 5.22
N GLU A 71 8.84 12.80 4.38
CA GLU A 71 10.25 12.56 4.70
C GLU A 71 10.58 11.11 5.10
N ALA A 72 9.96 10.15 4.43
CA ALA A 72 10.14 8.72 4.68
C ALA A 72 10.94 8.04 3.56
N TRP A 73 12.25 8.08 3.63
CA TRP A 73 13.15 7.30 2.77
C TRP A 73 13.24 5.87 3.29
N VAL A 74 12.20 5.08 3.06
CA VAL A 74 12.06 3.75 3.62
C VAL A 74 11.78 2.73 2.53
N ALA A 75 12.18 1.49 2.74
CA ALA A 75 11.78 0.37 1.93
C ALA A 75 10.52 -0.28 2.52
N ILE A 76 9.63 -0.69 1.64
CA ILE A 76 8.42 -1.44 1.97
C ILE A 76 8.55 -2.82 1.35
N LEU A 77 8.44 -3.85 2.17
CA LEU A 77 8.56 -5.22 1.68
C LEU A 77 7.25 -5.72 1.07
N ARG A 78 7.32 -6.84 0.41
CA ARG A 78 6.20 -7.43 -0.33
C ARG A 78 4.99 -7.74 0.56
N GLU A 79 5.26 -8.21 1.77
CA GLU A 79 4.26 -8.62 2.75
C GLU A 79 3.91 -7.51 3.75
N ASP A 80 4.36 -6.27 3.51
CA ASP A 80 4.18 -5.15 4.44
C ASP A 80 2.86 -4.38 4.24
N GLY A 81 1.94 -4.88 3.42
CA GLY A 81 0.63 -4.28 3.20
C GLY A 81 -0.52 -5.24 3.46
N ALA A 82 -1.53 -4.80 4.20
CA ALA A 82 -2.73 -5.58 4.48
C ALA A 82 -3.98 -4.69 4.53
N SER A 83 -5.14 -5.30 4.35
CA SER A 83 -6.45 -4.70 4.59
C SER A 83 -7.30 -5.61 5.46
N ASP A 84 -8.24 -5.04 6.21
CA ASP A 84 -9.18 -5.79 7.06
C ASP A 84 -10.57 -5.92 6.41
N TRP A 85 -11.53 -6.47 7.15
CA TRP A 85 -12.92 -6.68 6.73
C TRP A 85 -13.90 -5.69 7.37
N LEU A 86 -13.40 -4.66 8.07
CA LEU A 86 -14.23 -3.66 8.71
C LEU A 86 -14.93 -2.77 7.66
N ASP A 87 -15.85 -1.95 8.11
CA ASP A 87 -16.53 -0.95 7.29
C ASP A 87 -16.51 0.39 8.02
N PRO A 88 -15.74 1.37 7.54
CA PRO A 88 -14.85 1.33 6.37
C PRO A 88 -13.66 0.38 6.58
N VAL A 89 -13.05 -0.05 5.46
CA VAL A 89 -11.91 -0.97 5.46
C VAL A 89 -10.68 -0.29 6.05
N GLY A 90 -10.05 -0.95 7.02
CA GLY A 90 -8.74 -0.55 7.52
C GLY A 90 -7.62 -0.99 6.59
N VAL A 91 -6.60 -0.14 6.44
CA VAL A 91 -5.40 -0.42 5.63
C VAL A 91 -4.17 -0.25 6.50
N TYR A 92 -3.24 -1.18 6.38
CA TYR A 92 -2.06 -1.30 7.24
C TYR A 92 -0.81 -1.40 6.39
N VAL A 93 0.23 -0.63 6.74
CA VAL A 93 1.52 -0.65 6.05
C VAL A 93 2.66 -0.68 7.05
N GLY A 94 3.52 -1.68 6.92
CA GLY A 94 4.76 -1.79 7.68
C GLY A 94 5.94 -1.19 6.92
N THR A 95 7.03 -0.89 7.62
CA THR A 95 8.26 -0.37 7.03
C THR A 95 9.49 -1.08 7.56
N GLN A 96 10.54 -1.15 6.76
CA GLN A 96 11.84 -1.65 7.23
C GLN A 96 12.49 -0.78 8.32
N SER A 97 12.07 0.45 8.46
CA SER A 97 12.51 1.33 9.56
C SER A 97 11.84 1.02 10.90
N GLY A 98 10.91 0.06 10.95
CA GLY A 98 10.24 -0.37 12.18
C GLY A 98 9.05 0.49 12.58
N SER A 99 8.36 1.09 11.62
CA SER A 99 7.09 1.76 11.83
C SER A 99 5.94 0.99 11.21
N ILE A 100 4.76 1.10 11.81
CA ILE A 100 3.48 0.61 11.26
C ILE A 100 2.54 1.79 11.13
N PHE A 101 2.04 2.01 9.93
CA PHE A 101 1.03 3.01 9.61
C PHE A 101 -0.32 2.35 9.42
N VAL A 102 -1.36 2.99 9.93
CA VAL A 102 -2.74 2.49 9.89
C VAL A 102 -3.67 3.59 9.38
N SER A 103 -4.51 3.22 8.46
CA SER A 103 -5.67 4.00 8.05
C SER A 103 -6.94 3.24 8.43
N PRO A 104 -7.84 3.81 9.24
CA PRO A 104 -9.11 3.18 9.59
C PRO A 104 -10.24 3.47 8.57
N ASP A 105 -9.95 4.21 7.50
CA ASP A 105 -10.91 4.86 6.62
C ASP A 105 -10.52 4.79 5.14
N GLU A 106 -10.07 3.61 4.71
CA GLU A 106 -9.72 3.31 3.31
C GLU A 106 -8.60 4.21 2.74
N GLY A 107 -7.70 4.71 3.60
CA GLY A 107 -6.59 5.56 3.20
C GLY A 107 -6.86 7.06 3.24
N GLU A 108 -8.03 7.51 3.71
CA GLU A 108 -8.33 8.95 3.81
C GLU A 108 -7.47 9.64 4.89
N THR A 109 -7.29 8.98 6.04
CA THR A 109 -6.39 9.45 7.10
C THR A 109 -5.41 8.35 7.51
N TRP A 110 -4.22 8.76 7.99
CA TRP A 110 -3.18 7.85 8.40
C TRP A 110 -2.62 8.22 9.77
N VAL A 111 -2.32 7.21 10.58
CA VAL A 111 -1.63 7.36 11.86
C VAL A 111 -0.45 6.40 11.94
N GLU A 112 0.66 6.83 12.53
CA GLU A 112 1.75 5.95 12.89
C GLU A 112 1.36 5.24 14.21
N ALA A 113 0.88 4.01 14.09
CA ALA A 113 0.38 3.22 15.22
C ALA A 113 1.50 2.63 16.08
N ALA A 114 2.66 2.34 15.47
CA ALA A 114 3.84 1.85 16.18
C ALA A 114 5.10 2.37 15.50
N ARG A 115 6.16 2.53 16.32
CA ARG A 115 7.50 2.96 15.88
C ARG A 115 8.59 2.29 16.71
N HIS A 116 9.82 2.38 16.22
CA HIS A 116 10.99 1.81 16.88
C HIS A 116 10.93 0.29 17.07
N LEU A 117 10.15 -0.39 16.23
CA LEU A 117 10.16 -1.84 16.12
C LEU A 117 11.43 -2.31 15.39
N PRO A 118 11.82 -3.58 15.50
CA PRO A 118 12.67 -4.17 14.47
C PRO A 118 12.07 -3.98 13.08
N PRO A 119 12.86 -4.13 11.99
CA PRO A 119 12.33 -4.07 10.64
C PRO A 119 11.05 -4.90 10.51
N VAL A 120 9.96 -4.28 10.07
CA VAL A 120 8.71 -5.00 9.80
C VAL A 120 8.93 -5.80 8.53
N LEU A 121 8.61 -7.08 8.56
CA LEU A 121 8.81 -8.02 7.44
C LEU A 121 7.49 -8.47 6.83
N SER A 122 6.41 -8.38 7.59
CA SER A 122 5.04 -8.65 7.13
C SER A 122 4.02 -7.97 8.03
N VAL A 123 2.88 -7.66 7.46
CA VAL A 123 1.68 -7.19 8.15
C VAL A 123 0.51 -8.07 7.72
N GLU A 124 -0.16 -8.67 8.67
CA GLU A 124 -1.34 -9.50 8.43
C GLU A 124 -2.45 -9.13 9.39
N VAL A 125 -3.69 -9.25 8.92
CA VAL A 125 -4.88 -9.03 9.73
C VAL A 125 -5.49 -10.38 10.12
N ALA A 126 -5.80 -10.53 11.40
CA ALA A 126 -6.53 -11.67 11.92
C ALA A 126 -7.87 -11.21 12.52
N GLU A 127 -8.95 -11.87 12.13
CA GLU A 127 -10.23 -11.70 12.79
C GLU A 127 -10.37 -12.69 13.93
N TRP A 128 -10.77 -12.21 15.10
CA TRP A 128 -11.03 -13.03 16.26
C TRP A 128 -12.53 -13.24 16.42
N GLN A 129 -12.95 -14.47 16.32
CA GLN A 129 -14.35 -14.85 16.57
C GLN A 129 -14.58 -15.17 18.04
#